data_c051528feb66c37159d0bbce21859dc8
#
_entry.id   c051528feb66c37159d0bbce21859dc8
#
_cell.length_a   1.000
_cell.length_b   1.000
_cell.length_c   1.000
_cell.angle_alpha   90.00
_cell.angle_beta   90.00
_cell.angle_gamma   90.00
#
_symmetry.space_group_name_H-M   'P 1'
#
loop_
_entity.id
_entity.type
_entity.pdbx_description
1 polymer ?
#
loop_
_entity_poly.entity_id
_entity_poly.type
_entity_poly.pdbx_seq_one_letter_code
_entity_poly.pdbx_strand_id
1 'polypeptide(L)'
;MVTKRMPHRSEVMSKTPVAASFGAGAHDASELEALRRYLPTGLRDRLCRGNNGDWSGDGIALIADISGYSRTASWLQERDRVGGAEQLSSCVNDYISEMVAIIESFGGDILHFAGDALICIWRLPEPDASVATVACALALVETLDAVEVLPGVSFSLHVALDCGRAAEWRVGESSLNIFAHCLIFEHWRRLSAALDAASRGEVALSVDAIALLPTEIAAALTLKPVGEGISIVTPKDEEAFDALLERFRNTSPLGTPPNPAALALALNRASLSASKRGDSGGSSSSSSSSSCSWPLDRAVHARAILGHVPHNVLLTLRQTRSLWIASTRQVSCVFICFPQCAASGFEQKSQLDAAFRRCVGIISSCGGTLRQFLVDDKGTVLIAVF
;
A
#
# COMPACT_ATOMS: atom_id res chain seq x y z
N MET A 1 -49.39 21.35 -19.23
CA MET A 1 -48.50 20.35 -19.88
C MET A 1 -47.50 21.12 -20.74
N VAL A 2 -46.31 21.36 -20.22
CA VAL A 2 -45.24 22.04 -20.96
C VAL A 2 -44.09 21.06 -21.05
N THR A 3 -43.93 20.44 -22.20
CA THR A 3 -42.83 19.53 -22.53
C THR A 3 -41.53 20.32 -22.73
N LYS A 4 -40.61 20.25 -21.78
CA LYS A 4 -39.25 20.75 -21.93
C LYS A 4 -38.48 19.82 -22.87
N ARG A 5 -38.12 20.27 -24.06
CA ARG A 5 -37.20 19.59 -24.97
C ARG A 5 -35.81 19.52 -24.33
N MET A 6 -35.23 18.32 -24.32
CA MET A 6 -33.81 18.15 -24.02
C MET A 6 -32.95 18.75 -25.14
N PRO A 7 -31.78 19.34 -24.82
CA PRO A 7 -30.90 19.89 -25.84
C PRO A 7 -30.19 18.78 -26.64
N HIS A 8 -29.96 19.09 -27.92
CA HIS A 8 -29.42 18.21 -28.95
C HIS A 8 -27.98 17.76 -28.64
N ARG A 9 -27.65 16.53 -29.01
CA ARG A 9 -26.44 15.72 -28.79
C ARG A 9 -25.17 16.22 -29.51
N SER A 10 -25.05 17.47 -29.93
CA SER A 10 -23.98 17.94 -30.82
C SER A 10 -22.94 18.89 -30.21
N GLU A 11 -22.99 19.18 -28.90
CA GLU A 11 -22.00 20.10 -28.26
C GLU A 11 -21.06 19.48 -27.24
N VAL A 12 -20.95 18.14 -27.12
CA VAL A 12 -20.08 17.46 -26.14
C VAL A 12 -18.81 16.91 -26.76
N MET A 13 -18.44 17.26 -27.97
CA MET A 13 -17.23 16.69 -28.58
C MET A 13 -16.23 17.75 -29.04
N SER A 14 -15.52 18.37 -28.09
CA SER A 14 -14.16 18.86 -28.32
C SER A 14 -13.42 19.12 -26.99
N LYS A 15 -13.33 18.13 -26.12
CA LYS A 15 -12.28 18.14 -25.09
C LYS A 15 -11.22 17.14 -25.53
N THR A 16 -10.14 17.66 -26.11
CA THR A 16 -8.87 16.98 -26.30
C THR A 16 -8.57 16.16 -25.05
N PRO A 17 -8.15 14.87 -25.15
CA PRO A 17 -7.76 14.09 -23.98
C PRO A 17 -6.74 14.90 -23.19
N VAL A 18 -7.02 15.17 -21.92
CA VAL A 18 -6.18 16.03 -21.05
C VAL A 18 -4.77 15.49 -20.91
N ALA A 19 -4.55 14.21 -21.21
CA ALA A 19 -3.23 13.57 -21.30
C ALA A 19 -2.30 14.24 -22.35
N ALA A 20 -2.82 14.90 -23.38
CA ALA A 20 -2.01 15.59 -24.39
C ALA A 20 -1.47 16.96 -23.90
N SER A 21 -2.00 17.51 -22.83
CA SER A 21 -1.56 18.80 -22.27
C SER A 21 -0.40 18.70 -21.27
N PHE A 22 0.03 17.47 -20.92
CA PHE A 22 1.26 17.25 -20.16
C PHE A 22 2.48 17.27 -21.11
N GLY A 23 2.60 18.38 -21.87
CA GLY A 23 3.80 18.69 -22.63
C GLY A 23 5.00 18.77 -21.70
N ALA A 24 6.19 18.49 -22.23
CA ALA A 24 7.49 18.49 -21.58
C ALA A 24 7.91 19.86 -20.99
N GLY A 25 7.00 20.53 -20.27
CA GLY A 25 7.33 21.64 -19.40
C GLY A 25 8.17 21.09 -18.24
N ALA A 26 9.26 21.71 -17.95
CA ALA A 26 10.18 21.34 -16.89
C ALA A 26 9.40 21.20 -15.56
N HIS A 27 9.10 19.96 -15.16
CA HIS A 27 8.62 19.68 -13.83
C HIS A 27 9.71 20.06 -12.84
N ASP A 28 9.35 20.84 -11.83
CA ASP A 28 10.28 21.19 -10.74
C ASP A 28 10.73 19.88 -10.06
N ALA A 29 12.00 19.80 -9.70
CA ALA A 29 12.56 18.65 -9.02
C ALA A 29 11.80 18.32 -7.72
N SER A 30 11.26 19.34 -7.05
CA SER A 30 10.45 19.20 -5.84
C SER A 30 9.08 18.55 -6.11
N GLU A 31 8.45 18.86 -7.26
CA GLU A 31 7.17 18.24 -7.67
C GLU A 31 7.36 16.75 -7.96
N LEU A 32 8.43 16.40 -8.69
CA LEU A 32 8.74 15.00 -8.98
C LEU A 32 9.08 14.20 -7.73
N GLU A 33 9.82 14.79 -6.79
CA GLU A 33 10.15 14.15 -5.52
C GLU A 33 8.89 13.90 -4.68
N ALA A 34 7.96 14.85 -4.67
CA ALA A 34 6.66 14.66 -4.02
C ALA A 34 5.85 13.52 -4.66
N LEU A 35 5.85 13.41 -5.99
CA LEU A 35 5.14 12.37 -6.72
C LEU A 35 5.73 10.97 -6.55
N ARG A 36 7.03 10.85 -6.29
CA ARG A 36 7.71 9.57 -6.03
C ARG A 36 7.09 8.80 -4.85
N ARG A 37 6.53 9.52 -3.89
CA ARG A 37 5.88 8.93 -2.70
C ARG A 37 4.58 8.16 -3.02
N TYR A 38 4.01 8.36 -4.23
CA TYR A 38 2.83 7.64 -4.68
C TYR A 38 3.16 6.30 -5.36
N LEU A 39 4.45 5.96 -5.51
CA LEU A 39 4.88 4.71 -6.13
C LEU A 39 5.56 3.80 -5.09
N PRO A 40 5.31 2.48 -5.17
CA PRO A 40 6.11 1.50 -4.44
C PRO A 40 7.61 1.70 -4.66
N THR A 41 8.39 1.48 -3.63
CA THR A 41 9.85 1.73 -3.65
C THR A 41 10.54 0.92 -4.74
N GLY A 42 10.24 -0.38 -4.85
CA GLY A 42 10.83 -1.23 -5.87
C GLY A 42 10.43 -0.84 -7.30
N LEU A 43 9.18 -0.45 -7.52
CA LEU A 43 8.75 0.07 -8.83
C LEU A 43 9.51 1.33 -9.19
N ARG A 44 9.60 2.28 -8.27
CA ARG A 44 10.34 3.53 -8.43
C ARG A 44 11.79 3.29 -8.81
N ASP A 45 12.47 2.39 -8.10
CA ASP A 45 13.87 2.08 -8.33
C ASP A 45 14.10 1.40 -9.69
N ARG A 46 13.20 0.52 -10.10
CA ARG A 46 13.25 -0.09 -11.44
C ARG A 46 13.04 0.94 -12.56
N LEU A 47 12.07 1.82 -12.39
CA LEU A 47 11.82 2.91 -13.35
C LEU A 47 13.02 3.87 -13.42
N CYS A 48 13.64 4.20 -12.29
CA CYS A 48 14.84 5.04 -12.25
C CYS A 48 16.05 4.41 -12.93
N ARG A 49 16.13 3.07 -13.00
CA ARG A 49 17.17 2.33 -13.71
C ARG A 49 16.86 2.14 -15.21
N GLY A 50 15.76 2.72 -15.70
CA GLY A 50 15.32 2.58 -17.10
C GLY A 50 14.64 1.26 -17.42
N ASN A 51 14.26 0.47 -16.42
CA ASN A 51 13.51 -0.75 -16.60
C ASN A 51 12.02 -0.44 -16.86
N ASN A 52 11.31 -1.43 -17.43
CA ASN A 52 9.86 -1.31 -17.68
C ASN A 52 8.97 -1.29 -16.41
N GLY A 53 9.56 -1.49 -15.23
CA GLY A 53 8.86 -1.57 -13.95
C GLY A 53 8.47 -2.98 -13.52
N ASP A 54 8.63 -3.99 -14.37
CA ASP A 54 8.32 -5.38 -14.04
C ASP A 54 9.39 -6.01 -13.12
N TRP A 55 8.95 -6.96 -12.32
CA TRP A 55 9.79 -7.82 -11.50
C TRP A 55 9.14 -9.19 -11.38
N SER A 56 9.93 -10.24 -11.21
CA SER A 56 9.49 -11.58 -10.86
C SER A 56 10.56 -12.32 -10.06
N GLY A 57 10.13 -13.09 -9.08
CA GLY A 57 11.01 -13.84 -8.19
C GLY A 57 10.21 -14.47 -7.07
N ASP A 58 10.89 -14.93 -6.04
CA ASP A 58 10.26 -15.33 -4.80
C ASP A 58 10.12 -14.13 -3.85
N GLY A 59 9.08 -14.11 -3.04
CA GLY A 59 8.84 -13.05 -2.11
C GLY A 59 7.99 -13.48 -0.92
N ILE A 60 8.03 -12.68 0.12
CA ILE A 60 7.15 -12.80 1.27
C ILE A 60 6.13 -11.69 1.18
N ALA A 61 4.85 -12.05 1.02
CA ALA A 61 3.75 -11.11 1.01
C ALA A 61 3.14 -10.99 2.41
N LEU A 62 2.81 -9.77 2.78
CA LEU A 62 2.14 -9.43 4.03
C LEU A 62 0.84 -8.68 3.70
N ILE A 63 -0.25 -9.07 4.36
CA ILE A 63 -1.48 -8.29 4.43
C ILE A 63 -1.69 -7.88 5.87
N ALA A 64 -1.92 -6.58 6.09
CA ALA A 64 -2.32 -6.03 7.38
C ALA A 64 -3.67 -5.34 7.21
N ASP A 65 -4.70 -5.82 7.90
CA ASP A 65 -6.07 -5.33 7.78
C ASP A 65 -6.56 -4.66 9.07
N ILE A 66 -7.25 -3.51 8.93
CA ILE A 66 -7.71 -2.70 10.06
C ILE A 66 -9.07 -3.17 10.53
N SER A 67 -9.10 -3.74 11.71
CA SER A 67 -10.34 -4.10 12.38
C SER A 67 -11.02 -2.89 13.03
N GLY A 68 -12.32 -2.72 12.77
CA GLY A 68 -13.11 -1.63 13.34
C GLY A 68 -13.41 -0.48 12.38
N TYR A 69 -12.69 -0.38 11.25
CA TYR A 69 -12.88 0.67 10.26
C TYR A 69 -14.33 0.79 9.77
N SER A 70 -14.92 -0.27 9.24
CA SER A 70 -16.27 -0.24 8.65
C SER A 70 -17.35 0.13 9.69
N ARG A 71 -17.19 -0.33 10.94
CA ARG A 71 -18.10 0.03 12.04
C ARG A 71 -17.98 1.52 12.39
N THR A 72 -16.77 2.04 12.46
CA THR A 72 -16.50 3.46 12.75
C THR A 72 -17.01 4.34 11.62
N ALA A 73 -16.83 3.95 10.38
CA ALA A 73 -17.34 4.66 9.22
C ALA A 73 -18.87 4.78 9.25
N SER A 74 -19.59 3.69 9.50
CA SER A 74 -21.05 3.68 9.63
C SER A 74 -21.53 4.55 10.81
N TRP A 75 -20.88 4.42 11.96
CA TRP A 75 -21.22 5.18 13.17
C TRP A 75 -21.02 6.69 12.98
N LEU A 76 -19.92 7.12 12.35
CA LEU A 76 -19.67 8.54 12.06
C LEU A 76 -20.65 9.08 11.02
N GLN A 77 -20.96 8.30 9.99
CA GLN A 77 -21.91 8.70 8.94
C GLN A 77 -23.34 8.91 9.49
N GLU A 78 -23.76 8.09 10.46
CA GLU A 78 -25.06 8.25 11.13
C GLU A 78 -25.11 9.48 12.02
N ARG A 79 -24.01 9.80 12.69
CA ARG A 79 -23.93 10.90 13.67
C ARG A 79 -23.72 12.27 13.03
N ASP A 80 -22.87 12.35 12.03
CA ASP A 80 -22.55 13.57 11.27
C ASP A 80 -22.24 13.25 9.80
N ARG A 81 -23.20 13.49 8.95
CA ARG A 81 -23.08 13.17 7.51
C ARG A 81 -22.02 13.99 6.79
N VAL A 82 -21.64 15.13 7.29
CA VAL A 82 -20.67 16.03 6.62
C VAL A 82 -19.32 15.96 7.32
N GLY A 83 -19.23 16.18 8.62
CA GLY A 83 -17.98 16.18 9.36
C GLY A 83 -17.46 14.78 9.68
N GLY A 84 -18.35 13.76 9.75
CA GLY A 84 -17.95 12.39 10.07
C GLY A 84 -16.98 11.78 9.08
N ALA A 85 -17.11 12.09 7.79
CA ALA A 85 -16.18 11.63 6.76
C ALA A 85 -14.78 12.26 6.90
N GLU A 86 -14.70 13.52 7.30
CA GLU A 86 -13.42 14.21 7.55
C GLU A 86 -12.75 13.67 8.81
N GLN A 87 -13.52 13.44 9.89
CA GLN A 87 -13.01 12.82 11.10
C GLN A 87 -12.46 11.42 10.84
N LEU A 88 -13.22 10.57 10.12
CA LEU A 88 -12.78 9.24 9.74
C LEU A 88 -11.48 9.32 8.94
N SER A 89 -11.41 10.18 7.94
CA SER A 89 -10.24 10.35 7.10
C SER A 89 -9.00 10.76 7.92
N SER A 90 -9.15 11.66 8.88
CA SER A 90 -8.05 12.08 9.75
C SER A 90 -7.54 10.91 10.60
N CYS A 91 -8.45 10.22 11.32
CA CYS A 91 -8.08 9.11 12.18
C CYS A 91 -7.41 7.96 11.42
N VAL A 92 -7.97 7.63 10.24
CA VAL A 92 -7.42 6.56 9.39
C VAL A 92 -6.06 6.94 8.83
N ASN A 93 -5.87 8.20 8.42
CA ASN A 93 -4.58 8.66 7.92
C ASN A 93 -3.48 8.61 8.99
N ASP A 94 -3.79 9.00 10.22
CA ASP A 94 -2.84 8.93 11.32
C ASP A 94 -2.46 7.48 11.62
N TYR A 95 -3.45 6.58 11.68
CA TYR A 95 -3.23 5.16 11.91
C TYR A 95 -2.44 4.49 10.78
N ILE A 96 -2.81 4.74 9.51
CA ILE A 96 -2.10 4.22 8.33
C ILE A 96 -0.67 4.80 8.26
N SER A 97 -0.47 6.06 8.64
CA SER A 97 0.87 6.65 8.62
C SER A 97 1.82 5.94 9.59
N GLU A 98 1.32 5.50 10.74
CA GLU A 98 2.10 4.68 11.68
C GLU A 98 2.38 3.28 11.11
N MET A 99 1.37 2.63 10.49
CA MET A 99 1.58 1.34 9.79
C MET A 99 2.67 1.46 8.72
N VAL A 100 2.60 2.49 7.88
CA VAL A 100 3.58 2.75 6.82
C VAL A 100 4.98 2.93 7.41
N ALA A 101 5.11 3.74 8.48
CA ALA A 101 6.40 3.98 9.13
C ALA A 101 7.02 2.69 9.69
N ILE A 102 6.22 1.82 10.30
CA ILE A 102 6.67 0.53 10.80
C ILE A 102 7.13 -0.35 9.63
N ILE A 103 6.29 -0.54 8.60
CA ILE A 103 6.59 -1.40 7.45
C ILE A 103 7.87 -0.93 6.74
N GLU A 104 8.00 0.37 6.47
CA GLU A 104 9.20 0.93 5.83
C GLU A 104 10.46 0.75 6.70
N SER A 105 10.34 0.82 8.02
CA SER A 105 11.47 0.63 8.94
C SER A 105 12.03 -0.79 8.90
N PHE A 106 11.21 -1.77 8.53
CA PHE A 106 11.62 -3.16 8.33
C PHE A 106 11.90 -3.50 6.85
N GLY A 107 12.00 -2.50 5.97
CA GLY A 107 12.33 -2.68 4.55
C GLY A 107 11.19 -3.26 3.71
N GLY A 108 9.97 -3.23 4.18
CA GLY A 108 8.79 -3.65 3.42
C GLY A 108 8.45 -2.65 2.30
N ASP A 109 8.10 -3.17 1.13
CA ASP A 109 7.63 -2.36 0.01
C ASP A 109 6.10 -2.42 -0.06
N ILE A 110 5.45 -1.28 0.19
CA ILE A 110 3.99 -1.17 0.19
C ILE A 110 3.52 -1.05 -1.25
N LEU A 111 2.76 -2.04 -1.72
CA LEU A 111 2.30 -2.10 -3.09
C LEU A 111 0.90 -1.52 -3.27
N HIS A 112 -0.01 -1.84 -2.37
CA HIS A 112 -1.41 -1.48 -2.50
C HIS A 112 -2.08 -1.18 -1.16
N PHE A 113 -3.06 -0.28 -1.23
CA PHE A 113 -4.07 -0.07 -0.21
C PHE A 113 -5.37 -0.69 -0.75
N ALA A 114 -5.76 -1.84 -0.19
CA ALA A 114 -6.95 -2.58 -0.60
C ALA A 114 -8.10 -2.31 0.39
N GLY A 115 -8.78 -1.16 0.24
CA GLY A 115 -9.74 -0.70 1.23
C GLY A 115 -9.06 -0.18 2.49
N ASP A 116 -9.24 -0.89 3.59
CA ASP A 116 -8.61 -0.70 4.90
C ASP A 116 -7.38 -1.61 5.13
N ALA A 117 -7.06 -2.48 4.16
CA ALA A 117 -5.88 -3.34 4.21
C ALA A 117 -4.68 -2.76 3.44
N LEU A 118 -3.47 -3.05 3.94
CA LEU A 118 -2.21 -2.81 3.25
C LEU A 118 -1.64 -4.13 2.74
N ILE A 119 -1.15 -4.11 1.49
CA ILE A 119 -0.45 -5.23 0.87
C ILE A 119 0.99 -4.84 0.64
N CYS A 120 1.90 -5.60 1.21
CA CYS A 120 3.34 -5.35 1.18
C CYS A 120 4.10 -6.58 0.68
N ILE A 121 5.33 -6.38 0.21
CA ILE A 121 6.22 -7.45 -0.22
C ILE A 121 7.66 -7.21 0.24
N TRP A 122 8.32 -8.29 0.63
CA TRP A 122 9.78 -8.40 0.73
C TRP A 122 10.24 -9.36 -0.36
N ARG A 123 11.16 -8.89 -1.21
CA ARG A 123 11.66 -9.68 -2.34
C ARG A 123 12.80 -10.57 -1.89
N LEU A 124 12.80 -11.83 -2.30
CA LEU A 124 13.90 -12.76 -2.03
C LEU A 124 14.87 -12.79 -3.24
N PRO A 125 16.15 -13.05 -3.03
CA PRO A 125 16.83 -13.42 -1.77
C PRO A 125 17.43 -12.20 -1.03
N GLU A 126 16.64 -11.27 -0.57
CA GLU A 126 17.20 -10.24 0.33
C GLU A 126 17.60 -10.90 1.66
N PRO A 127 18.84 -10.65 2.14
CA PRO A 127 19.28 -11.17 3.43
C PRO A 127 18.30 -10.75 4.53
N ASP A 128 18.00 -11.68 5.42
CA ASP A 128 17.15 -11.49 6.60
C ASP A 128 15.69 -11.06 6.32
N ALA A 129 15.24 -11.09 5.06
CA ALA A 129 13.88 -10.70 4.70
C ALA A 129 12.82 -11.46 5.51
N SER A 130 13.00 -12.76 5.75
CA SER A 130 12.06 -13.56 6.55
C SER A 130 11.99 -13.10 8.01
N VAL A 131 13.13 -12.78 8.62
CA VAL A 131 13.18 -12.25 9.99
C VAL A 131 12.57 -10.86 10.06
N ALA A 132 12.95 -9.98 9.13
CA ALA A 132 12.43 -8.62 9.06
C ALA A 132 10.91 -8.61 8.88
N THR A 133 10.35 -9.51 8.06
CA THR A 133 8.91 -9.57 7.80
C THR A 133 8.13 -10.02 9.04
N VAL A 134 8.59 -11.05 9.75
CA VAL A 134 7.94 -11.53 10.98
C VAL A 134 8.07 -10.49 12.09
N ALA A 135 9.23 -9.87 12.26
CA ALA A 135 9.43 -8.80 13.22
C ALA A 135 8.54 -7.60 12.92
N CYS A 136 8.39 -7.23 11.64
CA CYS A 136 7.46 -6.19 11.21
C CYS A 136 6.01 -6.52 11.59
N ALA A 137 5.55 -7.74 11.32
CA ALA A 137 4.19 -8.17 11.62
C ALA A 137 3.88 -8.13 13.12
N LEU A 138 4.82 -8.61 13.95
CA LEU A 138 4.67 -8.56 15.41
C LEU A 138 4.69 -7.12 15.92
N ALA A 139 5.60 -6.27 15.44
CA ALA A 139 5.66 -4.86 15.80
C ALA A 139 4.39 -4.09 15.40
N LEU A 140 3.78 -4.44 14.25
CA LEU A 140 2.51 -3.85 13.81
C LEU A 140 1.38 -4.14 14.81
N VAL A 141 1.19 -5.39 15.19
CA VAL A 141 0.11 -5.74 16.12
C VAL A 141 0.38 -5.25 17.54
N GLU A 142 1.63 -5.30 18.01
CA GLU A 142 2.00 -4.78 19.32
C GLU A 142 1.75 -3.27 19.43
N THR A 143 2.12 -2.50 18.40
CA THR A 143 2.03 -1.04 18.43
C THR A 143 0.61 -0.55 18.16
N LEU A 144 -0.15 -1.25 17.32
CA LEU A 144 -1.39 -0.76 16.73
C LEU A 144 -2.63 -1.56 17.14
N ASP A 145 -2.51 -2.49 18.08
CA ASP A 145 -3.70 -3.14 18.66
C ASP A 145 -4.40 -2.23 19.68
N ALA A 146 -5.74 -2.22 19.63
CA ALA A 146 -6.62 -1.47 20.53
C ALA A 146 -6.28 0.04 20.64
N VAL A 147 -5.71 0.66 19.60
CA VAL A 147 -5.38 2.09 19.59
C VAL A 147 -6.65 2.93 19.54
N GLU A 148 -6.87 3.76 20.55
CA GLU A 148 -8.00 4.69 20.58
C GLU A 148 -7.79 5.81 19.54
N VAL A 149 -8.60 5.79 18.49
CA VAL A 149 -8.54 6.76 17.38
C VAL A 149 -9.53 7.91 17.53
N LEU A 150 -10.62 7.66 18.25
CA LEU A 150 -11.63 8.64 18.70
C LEU A 150 -12.11 8.25 20.11
N PRO A 151 -12.68 9.17 20.88
CA PRO A 151 -13.22 8.85 22.19
C PRO A 151 -14.18 7.65 22.18
N GLY A 152 -13.75 6.53 22.76
CA GLY A 152 -14.50 5.29 22.82
C GLY A 152 -14.48 4.44 21.53
N VAL A 153 -13.63 4.79 20.55
CA VAL A 153 -13.47 4.04 19.30
C VAL A 153 -12.01 3.64 19.12
N SER A 154 -11.75 2.35 19.04
CA SER A 154 -10.41 1.83 18.85
C SER A 154 -10.29 1.04 17.54
N PHE A 155 -9.12 1.16 16.90
CA PHE A 155 -8.70 0.29 15.82
C PHE A 155 -7.75 -0.78 16.35
N SER A 156 -7.76 -1.91 15.66
CA SER A 156 -6.82 -3.01 15.86
C SER A 156 -6.37 -3.51 14.50
N LEU A 157 -5.29 -4.26 14.47
CA LEU A 157 -4.83 -4.95 13.27
C LEU A 157 -4.94 -6.46 13.42
N HIS A 158 -5.08 -7.15 12.31
CA HIS A 158 -4.67 -8.53 12.16
C HIS A 158 -3.81 -8.64 10.91
N VAL A 159 -2.81 -9.51 10.97
CA VAL A 159 -1.76 -9.56 9.97
C VAL A 159 -1.55 -11.00 9.52
N ALA A 160 -1.37 -11.20 8.23
CA ALA A 160 -1.02 -12.49 7.66
C ALA A 160 0.21 -12.40 6.76
N LEU A 161 1.01 -13.49 6.78
CA LEU A 161 2.20 -13.63 5.97
C LEU A 161 2.22 -14.97 5.25
N ASP A 162 2.63 -14.90 3.99
CA ASP A 162 2.90 -16.09 3.19
C ASP A 162 4.08 -15.85 2.26
N CYS A 163 4.78 -16.91 1.86
CA CYS A 163 5.85 -16.83 0.89
C CYS A 163 5.55 -17.69 -0.34
N GLY A 164 6.07 -17.27 -1.48
CA GLY A 164 5.90 -17.97 -2.74
C GLY A 164 6.41 -17.18 -3.92
N ARG A 165 6.19 -17.70 -5.12
CA ARG A 165 6.51 -16.98 -6.34
C ARG A 165 5.63 -15.75 -6.46
N ALA A 166 6.28 -14.65 -6.81
CA ALA A 166 5.62 -13.36 -6.99
C ALA A 166 6.09 -12.69 -8.28
N ALA A 167 5.22 -11.89 -8.87
CA ALA A 167 5.58 -11.00 -9.94
C ALA A 167 4.88 -9.66 -9.76
N GLU A 168 5.60 -8.60 -10.01
CA GLU A 168 5.05 -7.27 -10.09
C GLU A 168 4.98 -6.88 -11.56
N TRP A 169 3.79 -6.59 -12.03
CA TRP A 169 3.57 -6.22 -13.43
C TRP A 169 3.13 -4.77 -13.52
N ARG A 170 3.79 -4.08 -14.44
CA ARG A 170 3.30 -2.81 -14.92
C ARG A 170 2.43 -3.05 -16.14
N VAL A 171 1.17 -2.65 -16.07
CA VAL A 171 0.23 -2.64 -17.19
C VAL A 171 -0.13 -1.20 -17.55
N GLY A 172 -0.43 -0.93 -18.81
CA GLY A 172 -0.71 0.46 -19.12
C GLY A 172 -1.00 0.81 -20.56
N GLU A 173 -1.58 2.02 -20.71
CA GLU A 173 -1.89 2.63 -22.01
C GLU A 173 -0.97 3.84 -22.25
N SER A 174 0.03 3.62 -23.09
CA SER A 174 1.08 4.62 -23.35
C SER A 174 0.56 5.87 -24.04
N SER A 175 -0.48 5.77 -24.87
CA SER A 175 -1.08 6.91 -25.57
C SER A 175 -1.77 7.86 -24.59
N LEU A 176 -2.35 7.31 -23.51
CA LEU A 176 -2.99 8.08 -22.44
C LEU A 176 -2.04 8.39 -21.28
N ASN A 177 -0.85 7.81 -21.28
CA ASN A 177 0.11 7.85 -20.17
C ASN A 177 -0.55 7.43 -18.83
N ILE A 178 -1.33 6.35 -18.84
CA ILE A 178 -2.00 5.77 -17.68
C ILE A 178 -1.47 4.36 -17.47
N PHE A 179 -0.91 4.12 -16.30
CA PHE A 179 -0.34 2.84 -15.90
C PHE A 179 -0.86 2.41 -14.54
N ALA A 180 -0.93 1.11 -14.35
CA ALA A 180 -1.12 0.49 -13.04
C ALA A 180 0.01 -0.49 -12.76
N HIS A 181 0.22 -0.72 -11.50
CA HIS A 181 1.15 -1.70 -10.97
C HIS A 181 0.33 -2.73 -10.18
N CYS A 182 0.57 -4.01 -10.38
CA CYS A 182 -0.14 -5.06 -9.68
C CYS A 182 0.81 -6.16 -9.23
N LEU A 183 0.51 -6.74 -8.07
CA LEU A 183 1.18 -7.92 -7.54
C LEU A 183 0.43 -9.16 -8.00
N ILE A 184 1.14 -10.08 -8.63
CA ILE A 184 0.71 -11.44 -8.89
C ILE A 184 1.42 -12.31 -7.86
N PHE A 185 0.68 -13.05 -7.07
CA PHE A 185 1.23 -13.89 -6.01
C PHE A 185 0.64 -15.30 -6.08
N GLU A 186 1.50 -16.30 -6.00
CA GLU A 186 1.11 -17.70 -6.20
C GLU A 186 0.09 -18.18 -5.15
N HIS A 187 0.24 -17.71 -3.92
CA HIS A 187 -0.53 -18.20 -2.77
C HIS A 187 -1.56 -17.20 -2.24
N TRP A 188 -2.15 -16.36 -3.09
CA TRP A 188 -3.18 -15.39 -2.67
C TRP A 188 -4.27 -16.01 -1.79
N ARG A 189 -4.80 -17.19 -2.19
CA ARG A 189 -5.87 -17.85 -1.42
C ARG A 189 -5.41 -18.27 -0.03
N ARG A 190 -4.18 -18.75 0.10
CA ARG A 190 -3.63 -19.17 1.39
C ARG A 190 -3.34 -17.98 2.27
N LEU A 191 -2.82 -16.89 1.68
CA LEU A 191 -2.57 -15.63 2.37
C LEU A 191 -3.88 -15.02 2.90
N SER A 192 -4.95 -14.99 2.08
CA SER A 192 -6.28 -14.56 2.52
C SER A 192 -6.87 -15.47 3.60
N ALA A 193 -6.72 -16.79 3.46
CA ALA A 193 -7.17 -17.72 4.48
C ALA A 193 -6.40 -17.56 5.81
N ALA A 194 -5.11 -17.21 5.75
CA ALA A 194 -4.33 -16.90 6.92
C ALA A 194 -4.82 -15.61 7.60
N LEU A 195 -5.17 -14.59 6.80
CA LEU A 195 -5.73 -13.35 7.31
C LEU A 195 -7.09 -13.59 7.99
N ASP A 196 -7.97 -14.36 7.35
CA ASP A 196 -9.28 -14.70 7.90
C ASP A 196 -9.20 -15.54 9.20
N ALA A 197 -8.12 -16.31 9.38
CA ALA A 197 -7.87 -17.10 10.58
C ALA A 197 -7.30 -16.29 11.75
N ALA A 198 -6.69 -15.12 11.47
CA ALA A 198 -6.14 -14.23 12.48
C ALA A 198 -7.26 -13.37 13.10
N SER A 199 -7.32 -13.34 14.41
CA SER A 199 -8.14 -12.40 15.17
C SER A 199 -7.41 -11.06 15.34
N ARG A 200 -8.09 -10.09 15.93
CA ARG A 200 -7.50 -8.78 16.28
C ARG A 200 -6.28 -8.97 17.17
N GLY A 201 -5.20 -8.27 16.88
CA GLY A 201 -3.95 -8.38 17.59
C GLY A 201 -3.17 -9.66 17.29
N GLU A 202 -3.60 -10.47 16.31
CA GLU A 202 -2.92 -11.72 15.97
C GLU A 202 -2.18 -11.63 14.63
N VAL A 203 -1.09 -12.40 14.56
CA VAL A 203 -0.28 -12.60 13.36
C VAL A 203 -0.38 -14.05 12.93
N ALA A 204 -0.79 -14.30 11.69
CA ALA A 204 -0.85 -15.62 11.09
C ALA A 204 0.26 -15.83 10.05
N LEU A 205 0.97 -16.94 10.15
CA LEU A 205 2.00 -17.34 9.18
C LEU A 205 1.62 -18.64 8.48
N SER A 206 1.93 -18.72 7.20
CA SER A 206 1.90 -19.99 6.48
C SER A 206 3.07 -20.88 6.89
N VAL A 207 2.93 -22.19 6.67
CA VAL A 207 3.99 -23.17 6.91
C VAL A 207 5.27 -22.84 6.11
N ASP A 208 5.09 -22.34 4.88
CA ASP A 208 6.24 -21.98 4.03
C ASP A 208 6.95 -20.72 4.54
N ALA A 209 6.21 -19.73 5.04
CA ALA A 209 6.79 -18.56 5.68
C ALA A 209 7.56 -18.93 6.97
N ILE A 210 7.02 -19.85 7.76
CA ILE A 210 7.71 -20.38 8.95
C ILE A 210 8.98 -21.15 8.56
N ALA A 211 8.94 -21.92 7.48
CA ALA A 211 10.09 -22.72 7.02
C ALA A 211 11.27 -21.85 6.52
N LEU A 212 11.02 -20.59 6.14
CA LEU A 212 12.06 -19.63 5.77
C LEU A 212 12.78 -19.01 6.98
N LEU A 213 12.23 -19.16 8.18
CA LEU A 213 12.83 -18.55 9.36
C LEU A 213 14.09 -19.31 9.80
N PRO A 214 15.13 -18.60 10.24
CA PRO A 214 16.23 -19.22 10.95
C PRO A 214 15.73 -20.05 12.14
N THR A 215 16.35 -21.18 12.40
CA THR A 215 15.93 -22.12 13.46
C THR A 215 15.80 -21.43 14.83
N GLU A 216 16.70 -20.48 15.13
CA GLU A 216 16.69 -19.72 16.39
C GLU A 216 15.42 -18.85 16.51
N ILE A 217 15.05 -18.17 15.44
CA ILE A 217 13.83 -17.33 15.38
C ILE A 217 12.58 -18.20 15.49
N ALA A 218 12.49 -19.28 14.69
CA ALA A 218 11.36 -20.20 14.73
C ALA A 218 11.20 -20.84 16.12
N ALA A 219 12.33 -21.18 16.78
CA ALA A 219 12.32 -21.73 18.14
C ALA A 219 11.88 -20.72 19.20
N ALA A 220 12.07 -19.42 18.97
CA ALA A 220 11.64 -18.36 19.89
C ALA A 220 10.15 -18.00 19.77
N LEU A 221 9.44 -18.54 18.77
CA LEU A 221 8.02 -18.34 18.57
C LEU A 221 7.19 -19.49 19.13
N THR A 222 6.03 -19.15 19.68
CA THR A 222 4.94 -20.08 19.92
C THR A 222 4.09 -20.17 18.67
N LEU A 223 3.89 -21.39 18.17
CA LEU A 223 3.10 -21.67 16.97
C LEU A 223 1.80 -22.37 17.40
N LYS A 224 0.66 -21.72 17.18
CA LYS A 224 -0.67 -22.28 17.41
C LYS A 224 -1.33 -22.57 16.05
N PRO A 225 -1.40 -23.86 15.61
CA PRO A 225 -2.05 -24.21 14.38
C PRO A 225 -3.54 -23.83 14.41
N VAL A 226 -4.05 -23.22 13.31
CA VAL A 226 -5.45 -22.77 13.20
C VAL A 226 -6.12 -23.25 11.91
N GLY A 227 -5.36 -23.79 10.97
CA GLY A 227 -5.85 -24.34 9.69
C GLY A 227 -4.78 -25.15 8.99
N GLU A 228 -5.08 -25.63 7.77
CA GLU A 228 -4.11 -26.39 6.97
C GLU A 228 -2.91 -25.50 6.58
N GLY A 229 -1.77 -25.76 7.23
CA GLY A 229 -0.54 -25.04 6.96
C GLY A 229 -0.51 -23.57 7.44
N ILE A 230 -1.38 -23.20 8.38
CA ILE A 230 -1.47 -21.86 8.96
C ILE A 230 -1.31 -21.94 10.48
N SER A 231 -0.49 -21.06 11.06
CA SER A 231 -0.32 -20.96 12.51
C SER A 231 -0.38 -19.49 12.94
N ILE A 232 -1.07 -19.23 14.05
CA ILE A 232 -0.93 -17.96 14.78
C ILE A 232 0.39 -18.01 15.53
N VAL A 233 1.13 -16.90 15.47
CA VAL A 233 2.46 -16.82 16.08
C VAL A 233 2.52 -15.72 17.13
N THR A 234 3.22 -16.02 18.22
CA THR A 234 3.53 -15.07 19.29
C THR A 234 4.95 -15.33 19.80
N PRO A 235 5.71 -14.33 20.24
CA PRO A 235 6.95 -14.55 20.96
C PRO A 235 6.72 -15.43 22.20
N LYS A 236 7.63 -16.34 22.52
CA LYS A 236 7.60 -17.10 23.78
C LYS A 236 7.97 -16.23 24.97
N ASP A 237 8.87 -15.31 24.74
CA ASP A 237 9.39 -14.31 25.68
C ASP A 237 9.72 -13.07 24.84
N GLU A 238 9.06 -11.96 25.11
CA GLU A 238 9.19 -10.72 24.32
C GLU A 238 10.59 -10.13 24.45
N GLU A 239 11.15 -10.03 25.68
CA GLU A 239 12.49 -9.45 25.88
C GLU A 239 13.59 -10.31 25.21
N ALA A 240 13.47 -11.64 25.31
CA ALA A 240 14.41 -12.56 24.68
C ALA A 240 14.29 -12.52 23.15
N PHE A 241 13.09 -12.33 22.62
CA PHE A 241 12.84 -12.21 21.16
C PHE A 241 13.42 -10.91 20.62
N ASP A 242 13.22 -9.79 21.31
CA ASP A 242 13.78 -8.49 20.92
C ASP A 242 15.31 -8.51 20.94
N ALA A 243 15.92 -9.09 21.95
CA ALA A 243 17.37 -9.28 22.02
C ALA A 243 17.89 -10.14 20.86
N LEU A 244 17.11 -11.15 20.45
CA LEU A 244 17.44 -12.00 19.30
C LEU A 244 17.34 -11.21 17.98
N LEU A 245 16.31 -10.41 17.80
CA LEU A 245 16.15 -9.54 16.62
C LEU A 245 17.28 -8.50 16.52
N GLU A 246 17.70 -7.93 17.65
CA GLU A 246 18.85 -7.01 17.66
C GLU A 246 20.15 -7.68 17.24
N ARG A 247 20.38 -8.92 17.66
CA ARG A 247 21.54 -9.70 17.20
C ARG A 247 21.51 -9.90 15.68
N PHE A 248 20.38 -10.30 15.11
CA PHE A 248 20.23 -10.43 13.65
C PHE A 248 20.50 -9.10 12.95
N ARG A 249 19.95 -8.00 13.45
CA ARG A 249 20.16 -6.67 12.89
C ARG A 249 21.64 -6.27 12.87
N ASN A 250 22.37 -6.56 13.93
CA ASN A 250 23.78 -6.19 14.05
C ASN A 250 24.72 -7.09 13.24
N THR A 251 24.26 -8.28 12.82
CA THR A 251 25.03 -9.23 12.01
C THR A 251 24.70 -9.20 10.53
N SER A 252 23.60 -8.50 10.15
CA SER A 252 23.18 -8.39 8.75
C SER A 252 24.18 -7.60 7.91
N PRO A 253 24.56 -8.09 6.72
CA PRO A 253 25.42 -7.37 5.78
C PRO A 253 24.73 -6.15 5.12
N LEU A 254 23.43 -5.98 5.30
CA LEU A 254 22.69 -4.79 4.86
C LEU A 254 23.01 -3.61 5.80
N GLY A 255 24.06 -2.87 5.47
CA GLY A 255 24.60 -1.73 6.23
C GLY A 255 23.69 -0.50 6.34
N THR A 256 22.38 -0.66 6.28
CA THR A 256 21.40 0.37 6.63
C THR A 256 20.49 -0.24 7.69
N PRO A 257 20.69 0.08 8.97
CA PRO A 257 19.72 -0.29 9.98
C PRO A 257 18.37 0.38 9.61
N PRO A 258 17.23 -0.31 9.79
CA PRO A 258 15.95 0.39 9.79
C PRO A 258 16.11 1.58 10.75
N ASN A 259 15.60 2.74 10.34
CA ASN A 259 15.80 4.00 11.07
C ASN A 259 15.61 3.77 12.58
N PRO A 260 16.67 3.81 13.41
CA PRO A 260 16.57 3.49 14.83
C PRO A 260 15.64 4.44 15.58
N ALA A 261 15.36 5.61 14.99
CA ALA A 261 14.37 6.53 15.53
C ALA A 261 12.92 6.05 15.32
N ALA A 262 12.61 5.37 14.21
CA ALA A 262 11.26 4.83 13.98
C ALA A 262 10.99 3.62 14.91
N LEU A 263 11.99 2.75 15.09
CA LEU A 263 11.87 1.62 16.04
C LEU A 263 11.87 2.10 17.50
N ALA A 264 12.73 3.07 17.86
CA ALA A 264 12.71 3.67 19.19
C ALA A 264 11.43 4.45 19.46
N LEU A 265 10.78 5.02 18.42
CA LEU A 265 9.44 5.61 18.56
C LEU A 265 8.37 4.52 18.76
N ALA A 266 8.44 3.41 18.04
CA ALA A 266 7.54 2.28 18.20
C ALA A 266 7.68 1.64 19.59
N LEU A 267 8.92 1.37 20.04
CA LEU A 267 9.22 0.77 21.34
C LEU A 267 9.04 1.76 22.52
N ASN A 268 9.30 3.08 22.34
CA ASN A 268 9.09 4.06 23.40
C ASN A 268 7.66 4.52 23.55
N ARG A 269 6.77 4.35 22.58
CA ARG A 269 5.35 4.66 22.74
C ARG A 269 4.59 3.63 23.55
N ALA A 270 4.96 2.35 23.47
CA ALA A 270 4.42 1.32 24.36
C ALA A 270 4.66 1.65 25.86
N SER A 271 5.80 2.30 26.17
CA SER A 271 6.09 2.80 27.54
C SER A 271 5.47 4.17 27.86
N LEU A 272 5.01 4.94 26.86
CA LEU A 272 4.47 6.29 27.05
C LEU A 272 2.94 6.38 27.09
N SER A 273 2.22 5.33 26.70
CA SER A 273 0.76 5.26 26.91
C SER A 273 0.36 5.26 28.41
N ALA A 274 1.32 5.02 29.31
CA ALA A 274 1.12 5.06 30.75
C ALA A 274 1.40 6.43 31.42
N SER A 275 1.91 7.44 30.70
CA SER A 275 2.25 8.73 31.34
C SER A 275 2.17 9.93 30.39
N LYS A 276 1.16 10.74 30.64
CA LYS A 276 1.09 12.18 30.43
C LYS A 276 0.74 12.76 29.06
N ARG A 277 -0.43 13.40 29.08
CA ARG A 277 -0.75 14.66 28.38
C ARG A 277 0.27 15.73 28.78
N GLY A 278 0.78 16.45 27.77
CA GLY A 278 1.39 17.76 27.98
C GLY A 278 2.54 18.07 27.00
N ASP A 279 2.25 19.01 26.19
CA ASP A 279 3.07 20.08 25.63
C ASP A 279 3.92 19.88 24.38
N SER A 280 3.65 20.81 23.49
CA SER A 280 4.20 21.10 22.19
C SER A 280 5.71 21.40 22.16
N GLY A 281 6.39 20.92 21.14
CA GLY A 281 7.75 21.36 20.81
C GLY A 281 8.26 20.71 19.53
N GLY A 282 8.17 21.43 18.39
CA GLY A 282 8.68 20.97 17.12
C GLY A 282 10.21 20.88 17.10
N SER A 283 10.72 19.79 16.55
CA SER A 283 12.06 19.72 16.00
C SER A 283 12.03 18.87 14.74
N SER A 284 12.31 19.53 13.62
CA SER A 284 12.51 18.95 12.30
C SER A 284 13.79 18.11 12.29
N SER A 285 13.66 16.80 12.27
CA SER A 285 14.79 15.91 11.97
C SER A 285 14.82 15.63 10.48
N SER A 286 15.86 16.12 9.83
CA SER A 286 16.21 15.85 8.43
C SER A 286 16.59 14.37 8.28
N SER A 287 15.70 13.56 7.69
CA SER A 287 16.02 12.23 7.22
C SER A 287 16.95 12.32 6.02
N SER A 288 18.16 11.78 6.15
CA SER A 288 19.11 11.61 5.06
C SER A 288 18.57 10.58 4.08
N SER A 289 17.82 11.03 3.07
CA SER A 289 17.48 10.23 1.90
C SER A 289 18.75 9.96 1.11
N SER A 290 19.10 8.70 0.89
CA SER A 290 20.11 8.29 -0.08
C SER A 290 19.71 8.84 -1.44
N SER A 291 20.40 9.92 -1.89
CA SER A 291 20.19 10.54 -3.18
C SER A 291 20.66 9.58 -4.28
N CYS A 292 19.75 8.86 -4.90
CA CYS A 292 20.02 8.26 -6.21
C CYS A 292 20.39 9.37 -7.18
N SER A 293 21.66 9.44 -7.56
CA SER A 293 22.13 10.31 -8.63
C SER A 293 21.46 9.88 -9.95
N TRP A 294 20.75 10.79 -10.56
CA TRP A 294 19.97 10.60 -11.78
C TRP A 294 20.90 10.52 -13.02
N PRO A 295 21.10 9.35 -13.66
CA PRO A 295 21.95 9.28 -14.84
C PRO A 295 21.20 9.36 -16.18
N LEU A 296 19.87 9.35 -16.23
CA LEU A 296 19.08 9.37 -17.46
C LEU A 296 18.16 10.59 -17.55
N ASP A 297 17.76 10.92 -18.77
CA ASP A 297 16.94 12.06 -19.14
C ASP A 297 15.76 12.27 -18.15
N ARG A 298 15.78 13.36 -17.44
CA ARG A 298 14.81 13.78 -16.41
C ARG A 298 13.35 13.72 -16.91
N ALA A 299 13.16 13.99 -18.21
CA ALA A 299 11.85 14.02 -18.83
C ALA A 299 11.24 12.61 -18.99
N VAL A 300 12.04 11.60 -19.28
CA VAL A 300 11.59 10.20 -19.43
C VAL A 300 11.14 9.65 -18.09
N HIS A 301 11.90 9.91 -17.03
CA HIS A 301 11.57 9.48 -15.68
C HIS A 301 10.31 10.18 -15.13
N ALA A 302 10.21 11.49 -15.35
CA ALA A 302 9.03 12.26 -14.98
C ALA A 302 7.77 11.67 -15.62
N ARG A 303 7.82 11.36 -16.92
CA ARG A 303 6.69 10.77 -17.64
C ARG A 303 6.31 9.38 -17.11
N ALA A 304 7.28 8.56 -16.76
CA ALA A 304 7.03 7.24 -16.20
C ALA A 304 6.34 7.34 -14.83
N ILE A 305 6.80 8.23 -13.96
CA ILE A 305 6.19 8.47 -12.64
C ILE A 305 4.76 9.03 -12.78
N LEU A 306 4.59 10.07 -13.60
CA LEU A 306 3.31 10.74 -13.80
C LEU A 306 2.21 9.79 -14.28
N GLY A 307 2.56 8.79 -15.09
CA GLY A 307 1.59 7.82 -15.60
C GLY A 307 1.02 6.86 -14.53
N HIS A 308 1.66 6.75 -13.38
CA HIS A 308 1.19 5.95 -12.25
C HIS A 308 0.37 6.74 -11.22
N VAL A 309 0.40 8.07 -11.30
CA VAL A 309 -0.34 8.92 -10.37
C VAL A 309 -1.70 9.26 -10.97
N PRO A 310 -2.81 9.06 -10.24
CA PRO A 310 -4.15 9.40 -10.72
C PRO A 310 -4.24 10.87 -11.14
N HIS A 311 -4.88 11.12 -12.28
CA HIS A 311 -4.93 12.44 -12.89
C HIS A 311 -5.51 13.52 -11.97
N ASN A 312 -6.55 13.20 -11.21
CA ASN A 312 -7.16 14.10 -10.23
C ASN A 312 -6.16 14.50 -9.13
N VAL A 313 -5.29 13.60 -8.71
CA VAL A 313 -4.21 13.88 -7.74
C VAL A 313 -3.24 14.89 -8.35
N LEU A 314 -2.81 14.69 -9.60
CA LEU A 314 -1.92 15.61 -10.30
C LEU A 314 -2.52 17.02 -10.44
N LEU A 315 -3.81 17.11 -10.79
CA LEU A 315 -4.51 18.38 -10.89
C LEU A 315 -4.57 19.12 -9.54
N THR A 316 -4.88 18.40 -8.48
CA THR A 316 -5.00 19.01 -7.15
C THR A 316 -3.66 19.46 -6.60
N LEU A 317 -2.60 18.67 -6.77
CA LEU A 317 -1.24 19.06 -6.39
C LEU A 317 -0.80 20.36 -7.07
N ARG A 318 -1.15 20.53 -8.34
CA ARG A 318 -0.84 21.76 -9.08
C ARG A 318 -1.65 22.97 -8.61
N GLN A 319 -2.91 22.77 -8.24
CA GLN A 319 -3.80 23.84 -7.80
C GLN A 319 -3.51 24.32 -6.37
N THR A 320 -3.24 23.40 -5.47
CA THR A 320 -3.14 23.69 -4.03
C THR A 320 -1.73 23.83 -3.52
N ARG A 321 -0.72 23.34 -4.25
CA ARG A 321 0.66 23.16 -3.79
C ARG A 321 0.76 22.42 -2.45
N SER A 322 -0.31 21.76 -2.04
CA SER A 322 -0.42 21.00 -0.80
C SER A 322 -0.37 19.51 -1.11
N LEU A 323 0.40 18.77 -0.33
CA LEU A 323 0.42 17.29 -0.38
C LEU A 323 -0.83 16.67 0.23
N TRP A 324 -1.64 17.44 0.95
CA TRP A 324 -2.91 17.02 1.52
C TRP A 324 -4.05 17.25 0.54
N ILE A 325 -4.59 16.16 0.01
CA ILE A 325 -5.66 16.20 -0.99
C ILE A 325 -6.78 15.28 -0.52
N ALA A 326 -7.47 15.68 0.53
CA ALA A 326 -8.72 15.03 0.89
C ALA A 326 -9.89 15.94 0.47
N SER A 327 -10.83 15.41 -0.29
CA SER A 327 -12.11 16.09 -0.57
C SER A 327 -13.24 15.08 -0.59
N THR A 328 -14.29 15.34 0.16
CA THR A 328 -15.53 14.57 0.10
C THR A 328 -16.35 15.02 -1.09
N ARG A 329 -16.64 14.12 -2.01
CA ARG A 329 -17.46 14.40 -3.20
C ARG A 329 -18.41 13.23 -3.43
N GLN A 330 -19.58 13.54 -3.99
CA GLN A 330 -20.44 12.50 -4.53
C GLN A 330 -19.87 12.02 -5.86
N VAL A 331 -19.62 10.73 -5.97
CA VAL A 331 -19.03 10.09 -7.15
C VAL A 331 -19.81 8.82 -7.49
N SER A 332 -19.76 8.42 -8.76
CA SER A 332 -20.21 7.11 -9.20
C SER A 332 -19.00 6.19 -9.31
N CYS A 333 -19.03 5.07 -8.57
CA CYS A 333 -17.96 4.05 -8.62
C CYS A 333 -18.41 2.90 -9.52
N VAL A 334 -17.52 2.49 -10.43
CA VAL A 334 -17.71 1.33 -11.30
C VAL A 334 -16.63 0.29 -10.98
N PHE A 335 -17.07 -0.92 -10.62
CA PHE A 335 -16.21 -2.08 -10.40
C PHE A 335 -16.27 -2.98 -11.62
N ILE A 336 -15.14 -3.21 -12.28
CA ILE A 336 -15.03 -4.08 -13.45
C ILE A 336 -14.21 -5.30 -13.02
N CYS A 337 -14.87 -6.46 -12.94
CA CYS A 337 -14.23 -7.72 -12.57
C CYS A 337 -13.82 -8.48 -13.83
N PHE A 338 -12.64 -9.08 -13.80
CA PHE A 338 -12.08 -9.92 -14.87
C PHE A 338 -11.97 -11.36 -14.38
N PRO A 339 -13.05 -12.15 -14.43
CA PRO A 339 -13.07 -13.49 -13.84
C PRO A 339 -12.14 -14.49 -14.55
N GLN A 340 -11.76 -14.20 -15.81
CA GLN A 340 -10.85 -15.05 -16.59
C GLN A 340 -9.37 -14.75 -16.35
N CYS A 341 -9.05 -13.63 -15.70
CA CYS A 341 -7.69 -13.26 -15.32
C CYS A 341 -7.50 -13.63 -13.84
N ALA A 342 -7.54 -14.92 -13.55
CA ALA A 342 -7.36 -15.40 -12.17
C ALA A 342 -5.91 -15.15 -11.71
N ALA A 343 -5.77 -14.85 -10.42
CA ALA A 343 -4.53 -14.47 -9.75
C ALA A 343 -3.37 -15.49 -9.85
N SER A 344 -3.59 -16.68 -10.38
CA SER A 344 -2.60 -17.76 -10.44
C SER A 344 -1.82 -17.85 -11.75
N GLY A 345 -2.04 -16.95 -12.71
CA GLY A 345 -1.46 -17.11 -14.04
C GLY A 345 -0.30 -16.15 -14.31
N PHE A 346 0.93 -16.51 -13.93
CA PHE A 346 2.16 -15.80 -14.33
C PHE A 346 2.32 -15.67 -15.87
N GLU A 347 1.54 -16.40 -16.64
CA GLU A 347 1.58 -16.41 -18.11
C GLU A 347 0.59 -15.43 -18.78
N GLN A 348 -0.28 -14.78 -18.00
CA GLN A 348 -1.42 -14.00 -18.55
C GLN A 348 -1.18 -12.49 -18.63
N LYS A 349 0.05 -12.01 -18.46
CA LYS A 349 0.34 -10.57 -18.45
C LYS A 349 -0.18 -9.85 -19.70
N SER A 350 -0.01 -10.43 -20.88
CA SER A 350 -0.44 -9.81 -22.16
C SER A 350 -1.96 -9.67 -22.24
N GLN A 351 -2.71 -10.64 -21.73
CA GLN A 351 -4.17 -10.59 -21.68
C GLN A 351 -4.65 -9.55 -20.68
N LEU A 352 -4.02 -9.50 -19.50
CA LEU A 352 -4.32 -8.52 -18.46
C LEU A 352 -4.05 -7.10 -18.94
N ASP A 353 -2.91 -6.89 -19.61
CA ASP A 353 -2.52 -5.59 -20.16
C ASP A 353 -3.48 -5.16 -21.28
N ALA A 354 -3.88 -6.06 -22.17
CA ALA A 354 -4.87 -5.77 -23.21
C ALA A 354 -6.25 -5.40 -22.65
N ALA A 355 -6.72 -6.14 -21.64
CA ALA A 355 -7.97 -5.84 -20.95
C ALA A 355 -7.90 -4.48 -20.24
N PHE A 356 -6.83 -4.23 -19.51
CA PHE A 356 -6.58 -2.95 -18.84
C PHE A 356 -6.63 -1.77 -19.82
N ARG A 357 -5.86 -1.83 -20.91
CA ARG A 357 -5.82 -0.76 -21.93
C ARG A 357 -7.20 -0.45 -22.49
N ARG A 358 -7.95 -1.52 -22.82
CA ARG A 358 -9.30 -1.36 -23.38
C ARG A 358 -10.23 -0.66 -22.39
N CYS A 359 -10.22 -1.09 -21.13
CA CYS A 359 -11.06 -0.48 -20.09
C CYS A 359 -10.68 0.97 -19.82
N VAL A 360 -9.39 1.26 -19.66
CA VAL A 360 -8.91 2.62 -19.39
C VAL A 360 -9.23 3.56 -20.56
N GLY A 361 -9.11 3.10 -21.80
CA GLY A 361 -9.51 3.86 -22.99
C GLY A 361 -10.99 4.24 -22.96
N ILE A 362 -11.88 3.30 -22.62
CA ILE A 362 -13.32 3.56 -22.50
C ILE A 362 -13.61 4.51 -21.32
N ILE A 363 -13.04 4.23 -20.15
CA ILE A 363 -13.22 5.07 -18.94
C ILE A 363 -12.83 6.52 -19.26
N SER A 364 -11.65 6.74 -19.85
CA SER A 364 -11.16 8.05 -20.22
C SER A 364 -12.08 8.74 -21.24
N SER A 365 -12.58 8.01 -22.24
CA SER A 365 -13.50 8.58 -23.25
C SER A 365 -14.84 9.00 -22.65
N CYS A 366 -15.25 8.38 -21.55
CA CYS A 366 -16.47 8.72 -20.80
C CYS A 366 -16.24 9.78 -19.70
N GLY A 367 -15.03 10.32 -19.56
CA GLY A 367 -14.69 11.32 -18.55
C GLY A 367 -14.42 10.74 -17.16
N GLY A 368 -14.29 9.43 -17.04
CA GLY A 368 -13.94 8.73 -15.80
C GLY A 368 -12.43 8.72 -15.53
N THR A 369 -12.09 8.40 -14.32
CA THR A 369 -10.72 8.27 -13.84
C THR A 369 -10.48 6.88 -13.25
N LEU A 370 -9.36 6.26 -13.60
CA LEU A 370 -8.90 5.04 -12.92
C LEU A 370 -8.59 5.37 -11.46
N ARG A 371 -9.26 4.67 -10.54
CA ARG A 371 -8.98 4.78 -9.10
C ARG A 371 -8.00 3.73 -8.65
N GLN A 372 -8.19 2.47 -9.07
CA GLN A 372 -7.40 1.35 -8.63
C GLN A 372 -7.50 0.17 -9.61
N PHE A 373 -6.44 -0.63 -9.65
CA PHE A 373 -6.38 -1.89 -10.36
C PHE A 373 -5.71 -2.91 -9.44
N LEU A 374 -6.44 -3.94 -9.07
CA LEU A 374 -6.02 -4.94 -8.08
C LEU A 374 -6.09 -6.33 -8.66
N VAL A 375 -5.15 -7.17 -8.21
CA VAL A 375 -5.18 -8.63 -8.41
C VAL A 375 -5.01 -9.25 -7.03
N ASP A 376 -6.01 -10.02 -6.61
CA ASP A 376 -6.05 -10.68 -5.30
C ASP A 376 -6.67 -12.08 -5.41
N ASP A 377 -7.03 -12.69 -4.27
CA ASP A 377 -7.70 -14.00 -4.20
C ASP A 377 -9.10 -14.03 -4.86
N LYS A 378 -9.76 -12.88 -4.94
CA LYS A 378 -11.10 -12.69 -5.56
C LYS A 378 -11.00 -12.50 -7.07
N GLY A 379 -9.78 -12.36 -7.59
CA GLY A 379 -9.49 -12.17 -9.00
C GLY A 379 -8.93 -10.80 -9.33
N THR A 380 -9.18 -10.34 -10.54
CA THR A 380 -8.71 -9.02 -11.01
C THR A 380 -9.87 -8.03 -11.05
N VAL A 381 -9.69 -6.90 -10.40
CA VAL A 381 -10.69 -5.84 -10.31
C VAL A 381 -10.11 -4.49 -10.70
N LEU A 382 -10.80 -3.78 -11.59
CA LEU A 382 -10.54 -2.39 -11.91
C LEU A 382 -11.64 -1.51 -11.32
N ILE A 383 -11.25 -0.46 -10.61
CA ILE A 383 -12.17 0.49 -9.99
C ILE A 383 -12.02 1.83 -10.70
N ALA A 384 -13.10 2.34 -11.24
CA ALA A 384 -13.17 3.64 -11.88
C ALA A 384 -14.16 4.57 -11.16
N VAL A 385 -13.91 5.86 -11.24
CA VAL A 385 -14.74 6.93 -10.63
C VAL A 385 -15.13 7.95 -11.68
N PHE A 386 -16.39 8.40 -11.58
CA PHE A 386 -16.99 9.40 -12.46
C PHE A 386 -17.62 10.54 -11.65
#